data_8a65ae0abf4f3e5cf1f368e3503a305d
#
_entry.id   8a65ae0abf4f3e5cf1f368e3503a305d
#
_cell.length_a   1.000
_cell.length_b   1.000
_cell.length_c   1.000
_cell.angle_alpha   90.00
_cell.angle_beta   90.00
_cell.angle_gamma   90.00
#
_symmetry.space_group_name_H-M   'P 1'
#
loop_
_entity.id
_entity.type
_entity.pdbx_description
1 polymer ?
#
loop_
_entity_poly.entity_id
_entity_poly.type
_entity_poly.pdbx_seq_one_letter_code
_entity_poly.pdbx_strand_id
1 'polypeptide(L)'
;MENASKALIIAGGMLLTILIISVLVMVRNGIGANLSERDKAEATEQLSKFNMKYESYNKDIRGIDLRSLINMADDDNLKTVKKIEIEFTVINDLNSSVVTENRKTYSNLNNRFNSEVESNSDILTIFNRRVFRCKGTNLDSDGRINKMVFEEVT
;
A
#
# COMPACT_ATOMS: atom_id res chain seq x y z
N MET A 1 7.03 -59.25 45.20
CA MET A 1 6.70 -58.95 43.80
C MET A 1 5.79 -57.73 43.66
N GLU A 2 4.98 -57.43 44.62
CA GLU A 2 4.03 -56.25 44.53
C GLU A 2 4.69 -54.87 44.47
N ASN A 3 5.81 -54.68 45.17
CA ASN A 3 6.52 -53.41 45.19
C ASN A 3 7.22 -53.09 43.86
N ALA A 4 7.70 -54.09 43.16
CA ALA A 4 8.33 -53.91 41.85
C ALA A 4 7.29 -53.52 40.79
N SER A 5 6.11 -54.08 40.82
CA SER A 5 5.00 -53.71 39.91
C SER A 5 4.52 -52.27 40.14
N LYS A 6 4.40 -51.86 41.41
CA LYS A 6 4.02 -50.49 41.77
C LYS A 6 5.07 -49.48 41.31
N ALA A 7 6.35 -49.77 41.46
CA ALA A 7 7.44 -48.94 40.99
C ALA A 7 7.45 -48.77 39.46
N LEU A 8 7.15 -49.85 38.72
CA LEU A 8 7.07 -49.83 37.26
C LEU A 8 5.91 -48.95 36.75
N ILE A 9 4.76 -49.02 37.43
CA ILE A 9 3.59 -48.20 37.10
C ILE A 9 3.89 -46.71 37.33
N ILE A 10 4.55 -46.35 38.42
CA ILE A 10 4.92 -44.98 38.72
C ILE A 10 5.94 -44.46 37.71
N ALA A 11 6.96 -45.25 37.40
CA ALA A 11 7.96 -44.88 36.41
C ALA A 11 7.36 -44.72 35.02
N GLY A 12 6.45 -45.62 34.61
CA GLY A 12 5.73 -45.53 33.35
C GLY A 12 4.83 -44.27 33.28
N GLY A 13 4.16 -43.93 34.36
CA GLY A 13 3.33 -42.74 34.47
C GLY A 13 4.15 -41.44 34.34
N MET A 14 5.33 -41.38 34.99
CA MET A 14 6.23 -40.21 34.84
C MET A 14 6.76 -40.05 33.42
N LEU A 15 7.18 -41.16 32.79
CA LEU A 15 7.64 -41.13 31.40
C LEU A 15 6.56 -40.64 30.45
N LEU A 16 5.34 -41.10 30.58
CA LEU A 16 4.21 -40.70 29.75
C LEU A 16 3.88 -39.21 29.94
N THR A 17 3.95 -38.71 31.19
CA THR A 17 3.72 -37.29 31.48
C THR A 17 4.78 -36.40 30.82
N ILE A 18 6.06 -36.76 30.88
CA ILE A 18 7.16 -36.02 30.26
C ILE A 18 6.98 -36.02 28.73
N LEU A 19 6.57 -37.15 28.16
CA LEU A 19 6.34 -37.25 26.71
C LEU A 19 5.20 -36.34 26.25
N ILE A 20 4.10 -36.30 26.96
CA ILE A 20 2.96 -35.41 26.66
C ILE A 20 3.38 -33.96 26.75
N ILE A 21 4.11 -33.56 27.79
CA ILE A 21 4.59 -32.18 27.94
C ILE A 21 5.54 -31.82 26.81
N SER A 22 6.45 -32.68 26.43
CA SER A 22 7.39 -32.48 25.36
C SER A 22 6.69 -32.27 24.02
N VAL A 23 5.67 -33.06 23.72
CA VAL A 23 4.86 -32.89 22.49
C VAL A 23 4.10 -31.57 22.51
N LEU A 24 3.50 -31.18 23.63
CA LEU A 24 2.78 -29.94 23.78
C LEU A 24 3.70 -28.71 23.55
N VAL A 25 4.93 -28.72 24.07
CA VAL A 25 5.93 -27.66 23.85
C VAL A 25 6.35 -27.62 22.42
N MET A 26 6.59 -28.74 21.76
CA MET A 26 6.96 -28.83 20.36
C MET A 26 5.86 -28.28 19.43
N VAL A 27 4.61 -28.64 19.69
CA VAL A 27 3.44 -28.16 18.95
C VAL A 27 3.29 -26.65 19.12
N ARG A 28 3.39 -26.15 20.36
CA ARG A 28 3.29 -24.71 20.62
C ARG A 28 4.35 -23.89 19.90
N ASN A 29 5.60 -24.34 19.90
CA ASN A 29 6.70 -23.67 19.22
C ASN A 29 6.55 -23.74 17.69
N GLY A 30 6.12 -24.87 17.16
CA GLY A 30 5.89 -25.04 15.71
C GLY A 30 4.73 -24.18 15.19
N ILE A 31 3.64 -24.06 15.94
CA ILE A 31 2.50 -23.24 15.53
C ILE A 31 2.87 -21.75 15.55
N GLY A 32 3.58 -21.30 16.58
CA GLY A 32 3.98 -19.88 16.70
C GLY A 32 4.90 -19.44 15.55
N ALA A 33 5.87 -20.25 15.14
CA ALA A 33 6.76 -19.96 14.02
C ALA A 33 6.00 -19.90 12.68
N ASN A 34 5.14 -20.87 12.42
CA ASN A 34 4.35 -20.93 11.18
C ASN A 34 3.35 -19.77 11.05
N LEU A 35 2.74 -19.30 12.15
CA LEU A 35 1.86 -18.15 12.14
C LEU A 35 2.64 -16.87 11.82
N SER A 36 3.81 -16.65 12.43
CA SER A 36 4.64 -15.49 12.15
C SER A 36 5.15 -15.43 10.70
N GLU A 37 5.47 -16.57 10.10
CA GLU A 37 5.88 -16.64 8.69
C GLU A 37 4.70 -16.36 7.75
N ARG A 38 3.52 -16.85 8.06
CA ARG A 38 2.30 -16.58 7.30
C ARG A 38 1.92 -15.11 7.35
N ASP A 39 1.94 -14.49 8.52
CA ASP A 39 1.62 -13.08 8.69
C ASP A 39 2.61 -12.19 7.90
N LYS A 40 3.90 -12.54 7.90
CA LYS A 40 4.92 -11.84 7.10
C LYS A 40 4.71 -12.02 5.60
N ALA A 41 4.39 -13.23 5.16
CA ALA A 41 4.13 -13.53 3.76
C ALA A 41 2.89 -12.76 3.26
N GLU A 42 1.83 -12.74 4.05
CA GLU A 42 0.60 -12.00 3.73
C GLU A 42 0.85 -10.49 3.68
N ALA A 43 1.58 -9.91 4.64
CA ALA A 43 1.95 -8.51 4.64
C ALA A 43 2.79 -8.14 3.41
N THR A 44 3.74 -9.00 3.02
CA THR A 44 4.57 -8.80 1.82
C THR A 44 3.73 -8.86 0.54
N GLU A 45 2.79 -9.79 0.46
CA GLU A 45 1.87 -9.92 -0.68
C GLU A 45 0.96 -8.68 -0.80
N GLN A 46 0.40 -8.20 0.31
CA GLN A 46 -0.42 -6.99 0.35
C GLN A 46 0.38 -5.76 -0.09
N LEU A 47 1.61 -5.61 0.38
CA LEU A 47 2.52 -4.55 -0.02
C LEU A 47 2.83 -4.60 -1.51
N SER A 48 3.14 -5.79 -2.01
CA SER A 48 3.42 -6.00 -3.44
C SER A 48 2.20 -5.64 -4.30
N LYS A 49 1.01 -6.11 -3.95
CA LYS A 49 -0.24 -5.77 -4.64
C LYS A 49 -0.50 -4.26 -4.63
N PHE A 50 -0.27 -3.60 -3.50
CA PHE A 50 -0.40 -2.16 -3.39
C PHE A 50 0.57 -1.43 -4.33
N ASN A 51 1.86 -1.77 -4.29
CA ASN A 51 2.87 -1.13 -5.13
C ASN A 51 2.61 -1.37 -6.62
N MET A 52 2.28 -2.58 -7.03
CA MET A 52 1.95 -2.91 -8.43
C MET A 52 0.80 -2.07 -8.98
N LYS A 53 -0.19 -1.75 -8.16
CA LYS A 53 -1.33 -0.90 -8.51
C LYS A 53 -0.85 0.51 -8.93
N TYR A 54 0.11 1.08 -8.23
CA TYR A 54 0.67 2.41 -8.52
C TYR A 54 1.79 2.36 -9.55
N GLU A 55 2.64 1.35 -9.55
CA GLU A 55 3.72 1.17 -10.53
C GLU A 55 3.20 1.09 -11.97
N SER A 56 1.97 0.63 -12.16
CA SER A 56 1.33 0.63 -13.49
C SER A 56 1.22 2.02 -14.12
N TYR A 57 1.29 3.09 -13.31
CA TYR A 57 1.29 4.49 -13.73
C TYR A 57 2.69 5.11 -13.84
N ASN A 58 3.76 4.35 -13.57
CA ASN A 58 5.15 4.81 -13.72
C ASN A 58 5.57 4.83 -15.21
N LYS A 59 4.87 5.63 -15.99
CA LYS A 59 5.05 5.83 -17.44
C LYS A 59 4.43 7.15 -17.86
N ASP A 60 4.49 7.47 -19.15
CA ASP A 60 3.72 8.56 -19.72
C ASP A 60 2.23 8.21 -19.71
N ILE A 61 1.41 9.03 -19.06
CA ILE A 61 -0.03 8.83 -18.87
C ILE A 61 -0.81 10.06 -19.33
N ARG A 62 -2.06 9.89 -19.73
CA ARG A 62 -2.93 11.01 -20.04
C ARG A 62 -3.50 11.64 -18.77
N GLY A 63 -3.93 12.88 -18.87
CA GLY A 63 -4.58 13.56 -17.73
C GLY A 63 -5.81 12.82 -17.19
N ILE A 64 -6.54 12.09 -18.03
CA ILE A 64 -7.65 11.23 -17.57
C ILE A 64 -7.16 10.10 -16.67
N ASP A 65 -6.03 9.50 -17.01
CA ASP A 65 -5.42 8.42 -16.20
C ASP A 65 -4.82 9.00 -14.91
N LEU A 66 -4.22 10.19 -14.97
CA LEU A 66 -3.74 10.91 -13.80
C LEU A 66 -4.90 11.21 -12.82
N ARG A 67 -6.07 11.63 -13.33
CA ARG A 67 -7.28 11.81 -12.50
C ARG A 67 -7.72 10.52 -11.83
N SER A 68 -7.68 9.41 -12.57
CA SER A 68 -8.02 8.09 -12.03
C SER A 68 -7.04 7.68 -10.93
N LEU A 69 -5.75 7.93 -11.12
CA LEU A 69 -4.70 7.70 -10.12
C LEU A 69 -4.94 8.55 -8.85
N ILE A 70 -5.28 9.83 -9.01
CA ILE A 70 -5.58 10.73 -7.90
C ILE A 70 -6.78 10.22 -7.09
N ASN A 71 -7.89 9.87 -7.76
CA ASN A 71 -9.07 9.34 -7.09
C ASN A 71 -8.75 8.03 -6.34
N MET A 72 -7.93 7.17 -6.94
CA MET A 72 -7.48 5.93 -6.34
C MET A 72 -6.62 6.18 -5.09
N ALA A 73 -5.71 7.17 -5.15
CA ALA A 73 -4.89 7.57 -4.01
C ALA A 73 -5.75 8.14 -2.87
N ASP A 74 -6.76 8.95 -3.20
CA ASP A 74 -7.70 9.49 -2.22
C ASP A 74 -8.50 8.39 -1.53
N ASP A 75 -9.01 7.41 -2.29
CA ASP A 75 -9.75 6.29 -1.72
C ASP A 75 -8.87 5.41 -0.81
N ASP A 76 -7.62 5.19 -1.19
CA ASP A 76 -6.65 4.46 -0.35
C ASP A 76 -6.27 5.29 0.90
N ASN A 77 -6.17 6.61 0.77
CA ASN A 77 -5.90 7.52 1.87
C ASN A 77 -7.04 7.61 2.90
N LEU A 78 -8.27 7.32 2.49
CA LEU A 78 -9.40 7.20 3.42
C LEU A 78 -9.37 5.91 4.23
N LYS A 79 -8.79 4.84 3.69
CA LYS A 79 -8.76 3.50 4.29
C LYS A 79 -7.55 3.26 5.18
N THR A 80 -6.47 4.01 4.98
CA THR A 80 -5.18 3.77 5.66
C THR A 80 -4.64 5.01 6.34
N VAL A 81 -3.89 4.80 7.43
CA VAL A 81 -3.19 5.87 8.15
C VAL A 81 -2.00 6.39 7.31
N LYS A 82 -1.34 5.48 6.57
CA LYS A 82 -0.22 5.83 5.69
C LYS A 82 -0.74 6.45 4.40
N LYS A 83 -0.46 7.73 4.21
CA LYS A 83 -0.92 8.51 3.06
C LYS A 83 -0.03 8.30 1.84
N ILE A 84 -0.64 8.39 0.66
CA ILE A 84 0.06 8.50 -0.60
C ILE A 84 -0.21 9.89 -1.19
N GLU A 85 0.83 10.53 -1.69
CA GLU A 85 0.79 11.85 -2.32
C GLU A 85 0.99 11.72 -3.83
N ILE A 86 0.12 12.37 -4.59
CA ILE A 86 0.29 12.52 -6.05
C ILE A 86 0.56 13.99 -6.33
N GLU A 87 1.77 14.29 -6.73
CA GLU A 87 2.21 15.63 -7.12
C GLU A 87 2.29 15.70 -8.63
N PHE A 88 1.78 16.79 -9.24
CA PHE A 88 1.94 17.03 -10.67
C PHE A 88 2.16 18.49 -10.98
N THR A 89 2.89 18.77 -12.06
CA THR A 89 3.21 20.10 -12.52
C THR A 89 2.66 20.31 -13.94
N VAL A 90 2.03 21.45 -14.17
CA VAL A 90 1.48 21.87 -15.46
C VAL A 90 2.32 23.01 -16.04
N ILE A 91 2.77 22.89 -17.29
CA ILE A 91 3.78 23.81 -17.90
C ILE A 91 3.29 25.24 -18.04
N ASN A 92 2.01 25.47 -18.30
CA ASN A 92 1.47 26.82 -18.48
C ASN A 92 1.24 27.59 -17.17
N ASP A 93 1.52 26.97 -16.04
CA ASP A 93 1.36 27.56 -14.72
C ASP A 93 2.73 27.60 -14.06
N LEU A 94 3.47 28.68 -14.26
CA LEU A 94 4.90 28.86 -13.97
C LEU A 94 5.37 28.51 -12.53
N ASN A 95 4.47 28.09 -11.61
CA ASN A 95 4.81 27.81 -10.21
C ASN A 95 3.96 26.75 -9.52
N SER A 96 3.30 25.84 -10.20
CA SER A 96 2.35 24.98 -9.50
C SER A 96 2.61 23.51 -9.56
N SER A 97 3.34 23.02 -8.58
CA SER A 97 3.15 21.66 -8.10
C SER A 97 1.84 21.60 -7.31
N VAL A 98 0.94 20.73 -7.72
CA VAL A 98 -0.30 20.49 -6.99
C VAL A 98 -0.15 19.16 -6.28
N VAL A 99 -0.08 19.19 -4.95
CA VAL A 99 -0.12 18.01 -4.12
C VAL A 99 -1.57 17.66 -3.84
N THR A 100 -1.96 16.43 -4.10
CA THR A 100 -3.32 15.98 -3.81
C THR A 100 -3.47 15.65 -2.34
N GLU A 101 -4.00 16.56 -1.58
CA GLU A 101 -4.50 16.33 -0.24
C GLU A 101 -6.01 16.05 -0.21
N ASN A 102 -6.67 15.58 -1.20
CA ASN A 102 -8.12 15.31 -1.30
C ASN A 102 -8.74 15.83 -2.59
N ARG A 103 -9.93 15.36 -2.92
CA ARG A 103 -10.81 15.73 -4.04
C ARG A 103 -11.00 17.24 -4.28
N LYS A 104 -10.59 18.08 -3.35
CA LYS A 104 -10.58 19.54 -3.47
C LYS A 104 -9.63 20.07 -4.54
N THR A 105 -8.69 19.28 -5.00
CA THR A 105 -7.69 19.67 -6.00
C THR A 105 -8.31 20.00 -7.35
N TYR A 106 -9.42 19.38 -7.73
CA TYR A 106 -10.12 19.70 -8.98
C TYR A 106 -10.76 21.10 -8.97
N SER A 107 -11.22 21.60 -7.83
CA SER A 107 -11.72 22.97 -7.74
C SER A 107 -10.62 24.00 -7.86
N ASN A 108 -9.40 23.66 -7.46
CA ASN A 108 -8.24 24.53 -7.60
C ASN A 108 -7.71 24.56 -9.05
N LEU A 109 -7.82 23.45 -9.79
CA LEU A 109 -7.54 23.41 -11.23
C LEU A 109 -8.48 24.34 -12.00
N ASN A 110 -9.77 24.38 -11.65
CA ASN A 110 -10.72 25.31 -12.25
C ASN A 110 -10.29 26.78 -12.13
N ASN A 111 -9.80 27.19 -10.97
CA ASN A 111 -9.37 28.57 -10.74
C ASN A 111 -8.09 28.94 -11.51
N ARG A 112 -7.27 27.96 -11.89
CA ARG A 112 -5.98 28.16 -12.57
C ARG A 112 -6.09 28.18 -14.10
N PHE A 113 -7.04 27.42 -14.64
CA PHE A 113 -7.31 27.40 -16.09
C PHE A 113 -8.33 28.45 -16.53
N ASN A 114 -8.95 29.18 -15.60
CA ASN A 114 -10.04 30.13 -15.86
C ASN A 114 -9.63 31.40 -16.61
N SER A 115 -8.36 31.62 -16.93
CA SER A 115 -7.96 32.79 -17.70
C SER A 115 -8.19 32.65 -19.21
N GLU A 116 -8.47 31.45 -19.72
CA GLU A 116 -8.58 31.18 -21.17
C GLU A 116 -9.84 30.41 -21.60
N VAL A 117 -10.70 29.96 -20.67
CA VAL A 117 -11.80 29.04 -21.00
C VAL A 117 -13.12 29.40 -20.29
N GLU A 118 -14.18 29.58 -21.07
CA GLU A 118 -15.50 30.04 -20.58
C GLU A 118 -16.33 28.98 -19.82
N SER A 119 -15.90 27.72 -19.76
CA SER A 119 -16.69 26.62 -19.17
C SER A 119 -15.85 25.57 -18.42
N ASN A 120 -16.32 25.15 -17.24
CA ASN A 120 -15.72 24.08 -16.42
C ASN A 120 -15.55 22.74 -17.16
N SER A 121 -16.41 22.45 -18.16
CA SER A 121 -16.32 21.24 -18.98
C SER A 121 -15.11 21.25 -19.90
N ASP A 122 -14.71 22.41 -20.38
CA ASP A 122 -13.62 22.55 -21.33
C ASP A 122 -12.26 22.40 -20.65
N ILE A 123 -12.14 22.89 -19.41
CA ILE A 123 -10.92 22.74 -18.58
C ILE A 123 -10.61 21.25 -18.34
N LEU A 124 -11.61 20.48 -17.96
CA LEU A 124 -11.44 19.05 -17.76
C LEU A 124 -11.12 18.31 -19.06
N THR A 125 -11.69 18.76 -20.16
CA THR A 125 -11.42 18.21 -21.49
C THR A 125 -9.98 18.48 -21.93
N ILE A 126 -9.49 19.68 -21.69
CA ILE A 126 -8.09 20.07 -21.99
C ILE A 126 -7.15 19.26 -21.10
N PHE A 127 -7.37 19.22 -19.79
CA PHE A 127 -6.55 18.46 -18.85
C PHE A 127 -6.50 16.97 -19.21
N ASN A 128 -7.63 16.36 -19.53
CA ASN A 128 -7.73 14.94 -19.86
C ASN A 128 -6.89 14.53 -21.09
N ARG A 129 -6.63 15.47 -22.02
CA ARG A 129 -5.84 15.24 -23.24
C ARG A 129 -4.34 15.42 -23.04
N ARG A 130 -3.93 16.17 -22.00
CA ARG A 130 -2.52 16.41 -21.72
C ARG A 130 -1.81 15.13 -21.33
N VAL A 131 -0.52 15.07 -21.60
CA VAL A 131 0.33 13.92 -21.27
C VAL A 131 1.23 14.29 -20.11
N PHE A 132 1.32 13.41 -19.15
CA PHE A 132 2.14 13.57 -17.95
C PHE A 132 3.13 12.41 -17.88
N ARG A 133 4.39 12.73 -17.61
CA ARG A 133 5.46 11.76 -17.38
C ARG A 133 5.72 11.61 -15.91
N CYS A 134 5.81 10.37 -15.43
CA CYS A 134 6.28 10.10 -14.09
C CYS A 134 7.78 10.42 -13.98
N LYS A 135 8.14 11.35 -13.10
CA LYS A 135 9.52 11.76 -12.82
C LYS A 135 10.15 10.97 -11.70
N GLY A 136 9.35 10.45 -10.79
CA GLY A 136 9.85 9.69 -9.66
C GLY A 136 8.74 9.13 -8.79
N THR A 137 9.11 8.06 -8.10
CA THR A 137 8.29 7.38 -7.10
C THR A 137 9.12 7.24 -5.84
N ASN A 138 8.60 7.70 -4.71
CA ASN A 138 9.23 7.55 -3.41
C ASN A 138 8.57 6.43 -2.62
N LEU A 139 9.38 5.72 -1.84
CA LEU A 139 8.94 4.66 -0.94
C LEU A 139 9.07 5.12 0.51
N ASP A 140 8.18 4.61 1.37
CA ASP A 140 8.30 4.77 2.81
C ASP A 140 9.30 3.74 3.41
N SER A 141 9.47 3.76 4.74
CA SER A 141 10.36 2.84 5.48
C SER A 141 10.03 1.36 5.29
N ASP A 142 8.80 1.05 4.93
CA ASP A 142 8.32 -0.33 4.77
C ASP A 142 8.38 -0.77 3.30
N GLY A 143 8.87 0.09 2.40
CA GLY A 143 8.94 -0.16 0.97
C GLY A 143 7.61 0.06 0.22
N ARG A 144 6.64 0.73 0.85
CA ARG A 144 5.37 1.12 0.23
C ARG A 144 5.51 2.44 -0.50
N ILE A 145 4.92 2.55 -1.68
CA ILE A 145 4.85 3.80 -2.42
C ILE A 145 4.07 4.83 -1.59
N ASN A 146 4.72 5.96 -1.28
CA ASN A 146 4.13 7.05 -0.53
C ASN A 146 4.02 8.35 -1.33
N LYS A 147 4.76 8.49 -2.44
CA LYS A 147 4.68 9.67 -3.29
C LYS A 147 5.00 9.33 -4.74
N MET A 148 4.24 9.93 -5.67
CA MET A 148 4.54 9.91 -7.11
C MET A 148 4.54 11.33 -7.65
N VAL A 149 5.49 11.65 -8.51
CA VAL A 149 5.67 12.98 -9.08
C VAL A 149 5.52 12.91 -10.60
N PHE A 150 4.64 13.74 -11.14
CA PHE A 150 4.37 13.84 -12.57
C PHE A 150 4.66 15.23 -13.11
N GLU A 151 5.14 15.31 -14.32
CA GLU A 151 5.36 16.55 -15.05
C GLU A 151 4.70 16.47 -16.42
N GLU A 152 4.02 17.55 -16.81
CA GLU A 152 3.43 17.64 -18.15
C GLU A 152 4.52 17.56 -19.21
N VAL A 153 4.24 16.79 -20.27
CA VAL A 153 5.11 16.66 -21.45
C VAL A 153 4.53 17.52 -22.56
N THR A 154 5.34 18.41 -23.11
CA THR A 154 5.02 19.24 -24.29
C THR A 154 5.07 18.42 -25.57
#